data_e94daa0c012b3e3df69b708c1d644a83
#
_entry.id   e94daa0c012b3e3df69b708c1d644a83
#
_cell.length_a   1.000
_cell.length_b   1.000
_cell.length_c   1.000
_cell.angle_alpha   90.00
_cell.angle_beta   90.00
_cell.angle_gamma   90.00
#
_symmetry.space_group_name_H-M   'P 1'
#
loop_
_entity.id
_entity.type
_entity.pdbx_description
1 polymer ?
#
loop_
_entity_poly.entity_id
_entity_poly.type
_entity_poly.pdbx_seq_one_letter_code
_entity_poly.pdbx_strand_id
1 'polypeptide(L)'
;GGFVVKKANGDVVFESLTAPTFDKDGTHLTLANHDGEYFYGGGVQNGRFSHRGQVIAIENTNNWVDGGVASPTPFYWSTKGYGMMWHTFKPGLYDFGNTQGNVVKLRHAEQYLDVFFMVADRPEALLSSFYQLTGNPVLLPKFGFYQGHLNAYNRDYWTEAKDGRGFMKMEDGKTYNESQKDNGGVKESLNGELNNYQFSARAAIDRYLNNDMPLGWFLPNDGYGAGYGQTPTLDGNIENLRQFGDYARSKGVEIGLWTQSDLHPKDSIEALLQRDIVKEVGTAGVRVLKTDVAWVGWGYSFGLNGVADVGRIMPKYGNNARPFIISLDGWAGTQRYAGIWSGDQTGGDWEYIRFHIPTFIGSGLSGQPNISSDTDGIFGGRNIPINVREFQ
;
A
#
# COMPACT_ATOMS: atom_id res chain seq x y z
N GLY A 1 -36.27 20.15 0.30
CA GLY A 1 -35.63 20.68 1.50
C GLY A 1 -34.40 19.89 1.87
N GLY A 2 -33.47 20.59 2.51
CA GLY A 2 -32.29 19.95 3.10
C GLY A 2 -32.63 19.16 4.38
N PHE A 3 -31.62 18.62 5.00
CA PHE A 3 -31.72 17.93 6.29
C PHE A 3 -30.70 18.51 7.29
N VAL A 4 -30.99 18.35 8.57
CA VAL A 4 -30.12 18.81 9.66
C VAL A 4 -29.89 17.65 10.61
N VAL A 5 -28.64 17.42 11.01
CA VAL A 5 -28.25 16.44 12.03
C VAL A 5 -27.95 17.20 13.32
N LYS A 6 -28.61 16.77 14.41
CA LYS A 6 -28.50 17.38 15.73
C LYS A 6 -28.10 16.35 16.77
N LYS A 7 -27.38 16.80 17.81
CA LYS A 7 -27.21 16.04 19.04
C LYS A 7 -28.51 15.96 19.82
N ALA A 8 -28.58 15.07 20.81
CA ALA A 8 -29.75 14.92 21.67
C ALA A 8 -30.10 16.20 22.45
N ASN A 9 -29.11 17.06 22.72
CA ASN A 9 -29.31 18.36 23.39
C ASN A 9 -29.81 19.46 22.44
N GLY A 10 -29.99 19.16 21.14
CA GLY A 10 -30.47 20.09 20.11
C GLY A 10 -29.39 20.82 19.32
N ASP A 11 -28.11 20.70 19.70
CA ASP A 11 -27.01 21.32 18.97
C ASP A 11 -26.90 20.80 17.54
N VAL A 12 -26.81 21.70 16.57
CA VAL A 12 -26.59 21.36 15.16
C VAL A 12 -25.17 20.90 14.97
N VAL A 13 -24.99 19.69 14.45
CA VAL A 13 -23.69 19.11 14.12
C VAL A 13 -23.30 19.47 12.69
N PHE A 14 -24.21 19.29 11.75
CA PHE A 14 -24.10 19.75 10.38
C PHE A 14 -25.48 19.86 9.72
N GLU A 15 -25.54 20.61 8.63
CA GLU A 15 -26.76 20.81 7.85
C GLU A 15 -26.46 20.73 6.35
N SER A 16 -27.37 20.12 5.61
CA SER A 16 -27.34 20.22 4.15
C SER A 16 -28.05 21.47 3.70
N LEU A 17 -27.43 22.20 2.78
CA LEU A 17 -27.95 23.46 2.24
C LEU A 17 -29.10 23.21 1.23
N THR A 18 -29.05 22.07 0.57
CA THR A 18 -30.05 21.60 -0.40
C THR A 18 -30.41 20.15 -0.15
N ALA A 19 -31.50 19.67 -0.74
CA ALA A 19 -31.69 18.24 -0.86
C ALA A 19 -30.54 17.63 -1.70
N PRO A 20 -30.15 16.36 -1.47
CA PRO A 20 -29.27 15.66 -2.39
C PRO A 20 -29.78 15.73 -3.81
N THR A 21 -28.89 15.93 -4.77
CA THR A 21 -29.22 15.98 -6.21
C THR A 21 -28.55 14.87 -6.96
N PHE A 22 -29.16 14.47 -8.07
CA PHE A 22 -28.70 13.38 -8.92
C PHE A 22 -28.66 13.88 -10.36
N ASP A 23 -27.55 13.66 -11.04
CA ASP A 23 -27.39 13.98 -12.45
C ASP A 23 -26.52 12.94 -13.16
N LYS A 24 -26.12 13.20 -14.40
CA LYS A 24 -25.26 12.28 -15.19
C LYS A 24 -23.89 12.03 -14.55
N ASP A 25 -23.41 12.96 -13.73
CA ASP A 25 -22.09 12.90 -13.10
C ASP A 25 -22.13 12.25 -11.70
N GLY A 26 -23.33 11.94 -11.22
CA GLY A 26 -23.54 11.18 -9.99
C GLY A 26 -24.45 11.81 -8.96
N THR A 27 -24.22 11.46 -7.71
CA THR A 27 -24.94 11.98 -6.54
C THR A 27 -24.14 13.09 -5.88
N HIS A 28 -24.80 14.19 -5.61
CA HIS A 28 -24.23 15.41 -5.01
C HIS A 28 -24.86 15.69 -3.66
N LEU A 29 -24.04 16.07 -2.70
CA LEU A 29 -24.43 16.53 -1.39
C LEU A 29 -23.73 17.85 -1.08
N THR A 30 -24.51 18.86 -0.67
CA THR A 30 -24.01 20.21 -0.36
C THR A 30 -24.30 20.54 1.09
N LEU A 31 -23.24 20.78 1.88
CA LEU A 31 -23.31 21.07 3.32
C LEU A 31 -22.85 22.48 3.61
N ALA A 32 -23.30 23.05 4.74
CA ALA A 32 -22.71 24.26 5.29
C ALA A 32 -21.27 23.98 5.75
N ASN A 33 -20.38 24.96 5.48
CA ASN A 33 -19.02 24.99 6.02
C ASN A 33 -18.92 26.15 7.00
N HIS A 34 -18.57 25.85 8.25
CA HIS A 34 -18.55 26.85 9.33
C HIS A 34 -17.16 27.44 9.53
N ASP A 35 -17.11 28.64 10.10
CA ASP A 35 -15.85 29.25 10.50
C ASP A 35 -15.11 28.37 11.53
N GLY A 36 -13.79 28.18 11.31
CA GLY A 36 -12.96 27.36 12.17
C GLY A 36 -13.20 25.84 12.05
N GLU A 37 -14.00 25.40 11.07
CA GLU A 37 -14.20 23.99 10.81
C GLU A 37 -13.04 23.42 9.95
N TYR A 38 -12.47 22.30 10.36
CA TYR A 38 -11.41 21.59 9.64
C TYR A 38 -11.87 20.18 9.30
N PHE A 39 -11.34 19.66 8.19
CA PHE A 39 -11.72 18.37 7.62
C PHE A 39 -10.50 17.47 7.44
N TYR A 40 -10.65 16.22 7.80
CA TYR A 40 -9.62 15.18 7.74
C TYR A 40 -10.21 13.91 7.13
N GLY A 41 -9.37 13.04 6.56
CA GLY A 41 -9.83 11.81 5.92
C GLY A 41 -9.48 11.76 4.44
N GLY A 42 -10.26 11.04 3.64
CA GLY A 42 -10.04 10.92 2.20
C GLY A 42 -8.96 9.91 1.78
N GLY A 43 -8.36 9.20 2.74
CA GLY A 43 -7.29 8.23 2.47
C GLY A 43 -5.93 8.90 2.29
N VAL A 44 -5.08 8.30 1.46
CA VAL A 44 -3.72 8.78 1.18
C VAL A 44 -3.78 9.91 0.16
N GLN A 45 -3.78 11.12 0.68
CA GLN A 45 -3.70 12.38 -0.07
C GLN A 45 -2.26 12.90 0.07
N ASN A 46 -1.43 12.72 -0.94
CA ASN A 46 -0.02 13.03 -0.86
C ASN A 46 0.25 14.50 -0.49
N GLY A 47 1.09 14.70 0.53
CA GLY A 47 1.46 16.02 1.02
C GLY A 47 0.41 16.72 1.88
N ARG A 48 -0.71 16.06 2.21
CA ARG A 48 -1.84 16.69 2.89
C ARG A 48 -2.42 15.81 4.00
N PHE A 49 -2.89 16.44 5.07
CA PHE A 49 -3.67 15.78 6.11
C PHE A 49 -4.90 16.59 6.55
N SER A 50 -4.97 17.88 6.22
CA SER A 50 -6.10 18.75 6.48
C SER A 50 -6.60 19.35 5.18
N HIS A 51 -7.91 19.39 4.99
CA HIS A 51 -8.51 19.65 3.68
C HIS A 51 -9.35 20.93 3.61
N ARG A 52 -9.40 21.77 4.68
CA ARG A 52 -10.12 23.04 4.63
C ARG A 52 -9.60 23.93 3.49
N GLY A 53 -10.50 24.41 2.64
CA GLY A 53 -10.17 25.21 1.47
C GLY A 53 -9.52 24.42 0.32
N GLN A 54 -9.60 23.08 0.37
CA GLN A 54 -9.02 22.19 -0.64
C GLN A 54 -10.11 21.42 -1.38
N VAL A 55 -9.78 20.96 -2.59
CA VAL A 55 -10.49 19.92 -3.31
C VAL A 55 -9.65 18.65 -3.26
N ILE A 56 -10.24 17.54 -2.86
CA ILE A 56 -9.56 16.24 -2.87
C ILE A 56 -10.32 15.24 -3.73
N ALA A 57 -9.58 14.44 -4.49
CA ALA A 57 -10.14 13.32 -5.22
C ALA A 57 -10.28 12.11 -4.29
N ILE A 58 -11.44 11.44 -4.35
CA ILE A 58 -11.64 10.12 -3.79
C ILE A 58 -11.54 9.12 -4.95
N GLU A 59 -10.39 9.14 -5.55
CA GLU A 59 -10.04 8.34 -6.72
C GLU A 59 -8.52 8.18 -6.75
N ASN A 60 -8.04 6.98 -7.06
CA ASN A 60 -6.62 6.78 -7.30
C ASN A 60 -6.24 7.47 -8.61
N THR A 61 -5.42 8.49 -8.51
CA THR A 61 -4.97 9.26 -9.67
C THR A 61 -3.69 8.69 -10.29
N ASN A 62 -3.18 7.60 -9.73
CA ASN A 62 -1.89 7.00 -10.12
C ASN A 62 -0.77 8.06 -10.16
N ASN A 63 -0.80 8.95 -9.21
CA ASN A 63 0.14 10.07 -9.09
C ASN A 63 0.80 10.03 -7.70
N TRP A 64 2.09 9.73 -7.69
CA TRP A 64 2.89 9.42 -6.51
C TRP A 64 3.69 10.62 -5.96
N VAL A 65 3.45 11.82 -6.49
CA VAL A 65 4.11 13.05 -6.05
C VAL A 65 3.23 13.86 -5.12
N ASP A 66 3.75 14.95 -4.57
CA ASP A 66 2.98 15.90 -3.77
C ASP A 66 1.73 16.37 -4.52
N GLY A 67 0.59 16.35 -3.84
CA GLY A 67 -0.71 16.69 -4.41
C GLY A 67 -1.45 15.54 -5.11
N GLY A 68 -0.81 14.39 -5.34
CA GLY A 68 -1.46 13.20 -5.93
C GLY A 68 -2.27 12.40 -4.91
N VAL A 69 -2.95 11.36 -5.39
CA VAL A 69 -3.74 10.43 -4.56
C VAL A 69 -3.32 9.00 -4.87
N ALA A 70 -2.91 8.29 -3.83
CA ALA A 70 -2.48 6.89 -3.94
C ALA A 70 -3.61 5.91 -3.56
N SER A 71 -4.13 6.02 -2.36
CA SER A 71 -5.07 5.06 -1.78
C SER A 71 -6.25 5.81 -1.16
N PRO A 72 -7.28 6.14 -1.96
CA PRO A 72 -8.40 6.94 -1.50
C PRO A 72 -9.35 6.15 -0.59
N THR A 73 -9.95 6.85 0.37
CA THR A 73 -10.97 6.29 1.26
C THR A 73 -12.21 7.20 1.24
N PRO A 74 -13.42 6.70 0.99
CA PRO A 74 -14.65 7.50 0.91
C PRO A 74 -15.19 7.86 2.30
N PHE A 75 -14.30 8.29 3.19
CA PHE A 75 -14.57 8.68 4.55
C PHE A 75 -13.83 9.96 4.89
N TYR A 76 -14.54 10.90 5.52
CA TYR A 76 -13.93 12.07 6.15
C TYR A 76 -14.61 12.39 7.46
N TRP A 77 -13.99 13.22 8.28
CA TRP A 77 -14.57 13.74 9.50
C TRP A 77 -14.21 15.22 9.71
N SER A 78 -15.04 15.88 10.50
CA SER A 78 -14.96 17.32 10.80
C SER A 78 -14.73 17.57 12.27
N THR A 79 -14.02 18.67 12.58
CA THR A 79 -13.85 19.20 13.95
C THR A 79 -15.17 19.63 14.61
N LYS A 80 -16.27 19.69 13.86
CA LYS A 80 -17.61 19.88 14.41
C LYS A 80 -18.21 18.63 15.07
N GLY A 81 -17.47 17.51 15.07
CA GLY A 81 -17.87 16.28 15.74
C GLY A 81 -18.76 15.37 14.90
N TYR A 82 -18.54 15.34 13.59
CA TYR A 82 -19.17 14.37 12.71
C TYR A 82 -18.16 13.71 11.76
N GLY A 83 -18.51 12.53 11.33
CA GLY A 83 -17.87 11.81 10.24
C GLY A 83 -18.90 11.35 9.22
N MET A 84 -18.48 11.19 8.00
CA MET A 84 -19.32 10.72 6.90
C MET A 84 -18.56 9.69 6.08
N MET A 85 -19.15 8.53 5.88
CA MET A 85 -18.66 7.49 5.00
C MET A 85 -19.68 7.22 3.90
N TRP A 86 -19.27 7.37 2.64
CA TRP A 86 -20.09 6.96 1.49
C TRP A 86 -19.95 5.45 1.30
N HIS A 87 -21.06 4.76 1.27
CA HIS A 87 -21.13 3.34 1.01
C HIS A 87 -21.24 3.08 -0.50
N THR A 88 -20.14 3.28 -1.18
CA THR A 88 -20.00 3.09 -2.62
C THR A 88 -18.58 2.64 -2.98
N PHE A 89 -18.43 2.03 -4.14
CA PHE A 89 -17.14 1.73 -4.76
C PHE A 89 -16.86 2.60 -6.00
N LYS A 90 -17.59 3.70 -6.15
CA LYS A 90 -17.39 4.64 -7.25
C LYS A 90 -16.51 5.81 -6.83
N PRO A 91 -15.73 6.38 -7.76
CA PRO A 91 -14.90 7.54 -7.45
C PRO A 91 -15.73 8.73 -7.01
N GLY A 92 -15.09 9.64 -6.28
CA GLY A 92 -15.71 10.85 -5.76
C GLY A 92 -14.79 12.06 -5.79
N LEU A 93 -15.36 13.20 -5.45
CA LEU A 93 -14.67 14.48 -5.34
C LEU A 93 -15.26 15.27 -4.17
N TYR A 94 -14.40 15.72 -3.26
CA TYR A 94 -14.81 16.51 -2.10
C TYR A 94 -14.17 17.90 -2.15
N ASP A 95 -15.00 18.93 -2.19
CA ASP A 95 -14.61 20.34 -2.10
C ASP A 95 -14.96 20.87 -0.70
N PHE A 96 -13.95 21.12 0.10
CA PHE A 96 -14.08 21.58 1.46
C PHE A 96 -13.96 23.12 1.56
N GLY A 97 -14.72 23.83 0.73
CA GLY A 97 -14.78 25.27 0.72
C GLY A 97 -13.75 25.97 -0.19
N ASN A 98 -13.19 25.26 -1.16
CA ASN A 98 -12.28 25.84 -2.16
C ASN A 98 -13.04 26.71 -3.17
N THR A 99 -14.08 26.18 -3.79
CA THR A 99 -14.86 26.95 -4.79
C THR A 99 -15.80 27.94 -4.15
N GLN A 100 -16.27 27.67 -2.92
CA GLN A 100 -17.14 28.55 -2.17
C GLN A 100 -16.90 28.37 -0.67
N GLY A 101 -16.29 29.35 0.00
CA GLY A 101 -15.72 29.24 1.33
C GLY A 101 -16.66 28.74 2.43
N ASN A 102 -17.96 29.03 2.34
CA ASN A 102 -18.98 28.62 3.31
C ASN A 102 -19.74 27.34 2.92
N VAL A 103 -19.25 26.58 1.92
CA VAL A 103 -19.93 25.41 1.39
C VAL A 103 -18.97 24.24 1.25
N VAL A 104 -19.39 23.06 1.71
CA VAL A 104 -18.79 21.77 1.39
C VAL A 104 -19.60 21.12 0.28
N LYS A 105 -18.95 20.70 -0.81
CA LYS A 105 -19.58 19.97 -1.91
C LYS A 105 -18.97 18.58 -2.04
N LEU A 106 -19.81 17.57 -1.94
CA LEU A 106 -19.40 16.16 -2.02
C LEU A 106 -20.09 15.52 -3.20
N ARG A 107 -19.36 14.72 -3.96
CA ARG A 107 -19.89 13.98 -5.10
C ARG A 107 -19.28 12.58 -5.16
N HIS A 108 -20.11 11.59 -5.51
CA HIS A 108 -19.67 10.28 -6.01
C HIS A 108 -20.36 9.93 -7.32
N ALA A 109 -19.65 9.23 -8.21
CA ALA A 109 -20.16 8.78 -9.51
C ALA A 109 -21.16 7.61 -9.36
N GLU A 110 -22.17 7.79 -8.51
CA GLU A 110 -23.21 6.83 -8.19
C GLU A 110 -24.58 7.49 -8.29
N GLN A 111 -25.62 6.74 -8.65
CA GLN A 111 -26.96 7.27 -8.87
C GLN A 111 -27.92 7.11 -7.68
N TYR A 112 -27.35 6.82 -6.51
CA TYR A 112 -28.07 6.76 -5.24
C TYR A 112 -27.23 7.34 -4.11
N LEU A 113 -27.89 7.76 -3.03
CA LEU A 113 -27.22 8.23 -1.82
C LEU A 113 -27.31 7.15 -0.76
N ASP A 114 -26.15 6.56 -0.43
CA ASP A 114 -26.00 5.65 0.71
C ASP A 114 -24.80 6.11 1.52
N VAL A 115 -25.05 6.67 2.70
CA VAL A 115 -24.04 7.27 3.56
C VAL A 115 -24.29 6.93 5.03
N PHE A 116 -23.20 6.66 5.74
CA PHE A 116 -23.21 6.52 7.20
C PHE A 116 -22.77 7.84 7.82
N PHE A 117 -23.59 8.37 8.71
CA PHE A 117 -23.27 9.52 9.53
C PHE A 117 -22.83 9.07 10.92
N MET A 118 -21.73 9.61 11.38
CA MET A 118 -21.17 9.36 12.70
C MET A 118 -21.17 10.69 13.46
N VAL A 119 -21.56 10.68 14.72
CA VAL A 119 -21.58 11.86 15.59
C VAL A 119 -20.88 11.53 16.90
N ALA A 120 -19.86 12.30 17.24
CA ALA A 120 -19.13 12.16 18.49
C ALA A 120 -18.42 13.47 18.85
N ASP A 121 -18.13 13.65 20.13
CA ASP A 121 -17.43 14.85 20.63
C ASP A 121 -15.92 14.78 20.47
N ARG A 122 -15.39 13.59 20.16
CA ARG A 122 -13.93 13.35 20.05
C ARG A 122 -13.60 12.63 18.76
N PRO A 123 -12.50 12.99 18.10
CA PRO A 123 -12.05 12.38 16.83
C PRO A 123 -11.86 10.84 16.93
N GLU A 124 -11.34 10.37 18.06
CA GLU A 124 -11.11 8.92 18.26
C GLU A 124 -12.42 8.13 18.26
N ALA A 125 -13.51 8.73 18.74
CA ALA A 125 -14.82 8.08 18.71
C ALA A 125 -15.41 8.06 17.29
N LEU A 126 -15.11 9.05 16.44
CA LEU A 126 -15.48 9.04 15.02
C LEU A 126 -14.74 7.94 14.28
N LEU A 127 -13.42 7.80 14.49
CA LEU A 127 -12.63 6.71 13.92
C LEU A 127 -13.08 5.35 14.44
N SER A 128 -13.41 5.24 15.73
CA SER A 128 -13.97 4.00 16.30
C SER A 128 -15.29 3.61 15.62
N SER A 129 -16.17 4.58 15.35
CA SER A 129 -17.42 4.33 14.63
C SER A 129 -17.16 3.89 13.16
N PHE A 130 -16.18 4.49 12.51
CA PHE A 130 -15.73 4.05 11.19
C PHE A 130 -15.24 2.60 11.22
N TYR A 131 -14.46 2.22 12.24
CA TYR A 131 -13.98 0.84 12.38
C TYR A 131 -15.08 -0.16 12.73
N GLN A 132 -16.14 0.26 13.42
CA GLN A 132 -17.32 -0.59 13.65
C GLN A 132 -18.00 -0.99 12.34
N LEU A 133 -17.99 -0.11 11.33
CA LEU A 133 -18.54 -0.39 10.01
C LEU A 133 -17.60 -1.19 9.12
N THR A 134 -16.31 -0.88 9.16
CA THR A 134 -15.34 -1.33 8.16
C THR A 134 -14.32 -2.35 8.68
N GLY A 135 -14.28 -2.55 9.99
CA GLY A 135 -13.31 -3.41 10.68
C GLY A 135 -12.12 -2.65 11.25
N ASN A 136 -11.60 -3.17 12.35
CA ASN A 136 -10.39 -2.61 12.98
C ASN A 136 -9.16 -2.82 12.11
N PRO A 137 -8.17 -1.93 12.19
CA PRO A 137 -6.88 -2.13 11.55
C PRO A 137 -6.23 -3.44 11.96
N VAL A 138 -5.63 -4.13 11.00
CA VAL A 138 -4.92 -5.38 11.25
C VAL A 138 -3.74 -5.15 12.20
N LEU A 139 -3.61 -6.03 13.18
CA LEU A 139 -2.43 -6.05 14.03
C LEU A 139 -1.30 -6.74 13.27
N LEU A 140 -0.35 -5.97 12.79
CA LEU A 140 0.80 -6.48 12.05
C LEU A 140 1.66 -7.41 12.93
N PRO A 141 2.31 -8.42 12.34
CA PRO A 141 3.30 -9.22 13.04
C PRO A 141 4.54 -8.39 13.37
N LYS A 142 5.29 -8.80 14.41
CA LYS A 142 6.46 -8.04 14.89
C LYS A 142 7.49 -7.78 13.79
N PHE A 143 7.75 -8.76 12.94
CA PHE A 143 8.73 -8.62 11.86
C PHE A 143 8.34 -7.54 10.83
N GLY A 144 7.05 -7.23 10.68
CA GLY A 144 6.56 -6.20 9.77
C GLY A 144 6.94 -4.76 10.17
N PHE A 145 7.42 -4.56 11.40
CA PHE A 145 7.93 -3.27 11.89
C PHE A 145 9.44 -3.09 11.68
N TYR A 146 10.11 -4.08 11.10
CA TYR A 146 11.50 -3.99 10.72
C TYR A 146 11.62 -3.69 9.22
N GLN A 147 12.80 -3.26 8.82
CA GLN A 147 13.13 -3.06 7.40
C GLN A 147 12.84 -4.32 6.59
N GLY A 148 12.22 -4.13 5.44
CA GLY A 148 12.04 -5.16 4.43
C GLY A 148 12.95 -4.92 3.23
N HIS A 149 13.34 -5.99 2.55
CA HIS A 149 14.05 -5.93 1.27
C HIS A 149 13.14 -6.42 0.15
N LEU A 150 13.02 -5.60 -0.90
CA LEU A 150 12.26 -5.95 -2.11
C LEU A 150 13.22 -6.04 -3.29
N ASN A 151 13.17 -7.16 -3.98
CA ASN A 151 13.90 -7.34 -5.24
C ASN A 151 13.30 -8.52 -6.04
N ALA A 152 13.69 -8.66 -7.30
CA ALA A 152 13.27 -9.76 -8.15
C ALA A 152 14.48 -10.65 -8.50
N TYR A 153 14.65 -11.74 -7.76
CA TYR A 153 15.74 -12.69 -7.99
C TYR A 153 15.40 -13.71 -9.08
N ASN A 154 16.44 -14.32 -9.69
CA ASN A 154 16.39 -15.17 -10.89
C ASN A 154 15.98 -14.42 -12.18
N ARG A 155 16.01 -13.10 -12.15
CA ARG A 155 15.65 -12.27 -13.29
C ARG A 155 16.83 -11.46 -13.79
N ASP A 156 17.60 -10.87 -12.89
CA ASP A 156 18.62 -9.90 -13.21
C ASP A 156 20.00 -10.54 -13.41
N TYR A 157 20.86 -9.83 -14.16
CA TYR A 157 22.20 -10.26 -14.53
C TYR A 157 23.20 -9.24 -14.04
N TRP A 158 24.34 -9.72 -13.54
CA TRP A 158 25.39 -8.89 -12.97
C TRP A 158 26.65 -8.98 -13.79
N THR A 159 27.19 -7.84 -14.23
CA THR A 159 28.45 -7.72 -14.95
C THR A 159 29.45 -6.90 -14.17
N GLU A 160 30.73 -7.33 -14.13
CA GLU A 160 31.80 -6.57 -13.48
C GLU A 160 31.99 -5.22 -14.16
N ALA A 161 32.00 -4.15 -13.38
CA ALA A 161 32.32 -2.80 -13.82
C ALA A 161 33.84 -2.63 -13.82
N LYS A 162 34.46 -2.73 -15.00
CA LYS A 162 35.92 -2.69 -15.17
C LYS A 162 36.58 -1.38 -14.74
N ASP A 163 35.82 -0.30 -14.68
CA ASP A 163 36.27 1.03 -14.24
C ASP A 163 36.08 1.26 -12.72
N GLY A 164 35.62 0.26 -11.99
CA GLY A 164 35.33 0.34 -10.55
C GLY A 164 34.13 1.21 -10.18
N ARG A 165 33.33 1.67 -11.16
CA ARG A 165 32.14 2.52 -10.96
C ARG A 165 30.84 1.74 -11.08
N GLY A 166 30.84 0.48 -10.60
CA GLY A 166 29.66 -0.36 -10.60
C GLY A 166 28.58 0.12 -9.64
N PHE A 167 27.39 -0.42 -9.84
CA PHE A 167 26.23 -0.17 -9.02
C PHE A 167 26.40 -0.65 -7.57
N MET A 168 27.00 -1.81 -7.39
CA MET A 168 27.17 -2.44 -6.08
C MET A 168 28.56 -3.07 -5.97
N LYS A 169 29.18 -2.89 -4.80
CA LYS A 169 30.41 -3.60 -4.45
C LYS A 169 30.03 -4.92 -3.77
N MET A 170 30.62 -6.01 -4.26
CA MET A 170 30.38 -7.37 -3.75
C MET A 170 31.52 -7.83 -2.83
N GLU A 171 31.38 -9.03 -2.23
CA GLU A 171 32.29 -9.60 -1.25
C GLU A 171 33.69 -9.89 -1.82
N ASP A 172 33.78 -10.12 -3.12
CA ASP A 172 35.07 -10.28 -3.82
C ASP A 172 35.84 -8.98 -4.01
N GLY A 173 35.29 -7.86 -3.51
CA GLY A 173 35.90 -6.53 -3.58
C GLY A 173 35.70 -5.81 -4.90
N LYS A 174 35.06 -6.44 -5.87
CA LYS A 174 34.75 -5.85 -7.18
C LYS A 174 33.42 -5.14 -7.18
N THR A 175 33.20 -4.28 -8.16
CA THR A 175 31.94 -3.60 -8.39
C THR A 175 31.23 -4.15 -9.60
N TYR A 176 29.90 -4.21 -9.53
CA TYR A 176 29.06 -4.84 -10.54
C TYR A 176 27.91 -3.90 -10.93
N ASN A 177 27.47 -4.03 -12.19
CA ASN A 177 26.27 -3.41 -12.71
C ASN A 177 25.20 -4.45 -12.93
N GLU A 178 23.99 -4.09 -12.54
CA GLU A 178 22.79 -4.90 -12.70
C GLU A 178 22.09 -4.62 -14.03
N SER A 179 21.48 -5.63 -14.61
CA SER A 179 20.69 -5.54 -15.84
C SER A 179 19.53 -6.54 -15.81
N GLN A 180 18.34 -6.08 -16.13
CA GLN A 180 17.17 -6.95 -16.34
C GLN A 180 17.22 -7.72 -17.66
N LYS A 181 18.15 -7.38 -18.54
CA LYS A 181 18.37 -8.07 -19.81
C LYS A 181 19.62 -8.90 -19.71
N ASP A 182 19.58 -10.10 -20.30
CA ASP A 182 20.76 -10.93 -20.45
C ASP A 182 21.85 -10.13 -21.18
N ASN A 183 22.91 -9.86 -20.47
CA ASN A 183 24.09 -9.11 -20.95
C ASN A 183 25.37 -9.96 -20.91
N GLY A 184 25.19 -11.29 -20.80
CA GLY A 184 26.30 -12.23 -20.63
C GLY A 184 26.89 -12.25 -19.23
N GLY A 185 26.26 -11.58 -18.27
CA GLY A 185 26.66 -11.54 -16.86
C GLY A 185 26.21 -12.76 -16.05
N VAL A 186 26.49 -12.71 -14.77
CA VAL A 186 26.07 -13.74 -13.82
C VAL A 186 24.60 -13.51 -13.49
N LYS A 187 23.76 -14.54 -13.76
CA LYS A 187 22.34 -14.47 -13.40
C LYS A 187 22.16 -14.69 -11.90
N GLU A 188 21.29 -13.90 -11.31
CA GLU A 188 20.88 -14.07 -9.93
C GLU A 188 20.24 -15.42 -9.64
N SER A 189 20.23 -15.79 -8.35
CA SER A 189 19.60 -17.02 -7.87
C SER A 189 18.96 -16.79 -6.51
N LEU A 190 18.01 -17.64 -6.09
CA LEU A 190 17.47 -17.58 -4.73
C LEU A 190 18.46 -18.12 -3.70
N ASN A 191 19.03 -19.30 -3.97
CA ASN A 191 19.76 -20.09 -3.00
C ASN A 191 21.27 -20.20 -3.27
N GLY A 192 21.80 -19.49 -4.26
CA GLY A 192 23.19 -19.61 -4.70
C GLY A 192 23.39 -20.76 -5.68
N GLU A 193 22.35 -21.16 -6.38
CA GLU A 193 22.41 -22.12 -7.48
C GLU A 193 23.42 -21.62 -8.52
N LEU A 194 23.97 -22.50 -9.31
CA LEU A 194 24.97 -22.19 -10.33
C LEU A 194 26.31 -21.68 -9.78
N ASN A 195 26.62 -21.96 -8.52
CA ASN A 195 27.87 -21.52 -7.85
C ASN A 195 28.10 -20.02 -7.82
N ASN A 196 27.05 -19.23 -7.80
CA ASN A 196 27.09 -17.77 -7.79
C ASN A 196 26.49 -17.15 -6.50
N TYR A 197 26.83 -17.68 -5.35
CA TYR A 197 26.26 -17.34 -4.06
C TYR A 197 26.20 -15.83 -3.80
N GLN A 198 27.27 -15.06 -4.13
CA GLN A 198 27.29 -13.62 -3.89
C GLN A 198 26.20 -12.84 -4.64
N PHE A 199 25.61 -13.41 -5.69
CA PHE A 199 24.47 -12.85 -6.44
C PHE A 199 23.15 -13.53 -6.06
N SER A 200 23.06 -14.09 -4.87
CA SER A 200 21.85 -14.78 -4.40
C SER A 200 21.08 -13.97 -3.37
N ALA A 201 19.79 -14.29 -3.23
CA ALA A 201 18.95 -13.74 -2.18
C ALA A 201 19.47 -14.10 -0.77
N ARG A 202 20.08 -15.29 -0.59
CA ARG A 202 20.73 -15.66 0.67
C ARG A 202 21.88 -14.73 1.01
N ALA A 203 22.75 -14.44 0.05
CA ALA A 203 23.86 -13.50 0.26
C ALA A 203 23.38 -12.10 0.60
N ALA A 204 22.26 -11.64 0.03
CA ALA A 204 21.66 -10.36 0.37
C ALA A 204 21.24 -10.33 1.85
N ILE A 205 20.59 -11.38 2.36
CA ILE A 205 20.25 -11.50 3.80
C ILE A 205 21.52 -11.45 4.64
N ASP A 206 22.55 -12.20 4.27
CA ASP A 206 23.82 -12.23 5.01
C ASP A 206 24.51 -10.87 5.07
N ARG A 207 24.43 -10.07 3.97
CA ARG A 207 24.97 -8.69 3.95
C ARG A 207 24.30 -7.79 4.98
N TYR A 208 22.97 -7.85 5.10
CA TYR A 208 22.26 -7.11 6.14
C TYR A 208 22.77 -7.49 7.53
N LEU A 209 22.82 -8.78 7.82
CA LEU A 209 23.24 -9.28 9.14
C LEU A 209 24.71 -9.00 9.43
N ASN A 210 25.59 -9.15 8.46
CA ASN A 210 27.04 -8.89 8.61
C ASN A 210 27.34 -7.40 8.83
N ASN A 211 26.42 -6.52 8.46
CA ASN A 211 26.52 -5.07 8.69
C ASN A 211 25.67 -4.59 9.88
N ASP A 212 25.18 -5.51 10.73
CA ASP A 212 24.32 -5.22 11.86
C ASP A 212 23.07 -4.41 11.52
N MET A 213 22.51 -4.67 10.33
CA MET A 213 21.28 -4.04 9.85
C MET A 213 20.09 -4.97 10.12
N PRO A 214 19.14 -4.58 10.95
CA PRO A 214 17.99 -5.42 11.26
C PRO A 214 17.10 -5.57 10.02
N LEU A 215 16.87 -6.82 9.60
CA LEU A 215 15.98 -7.19 8.50
C LEU A 215 14.86 -8.05 9.07
N GLY A 216 13.61 -7.64 8.86
CA GLY A 216 12.45 -8.40 9.32
C GLY A 216 11.90 -9.34 8.26
N TRP A 217 11.93 -8.92 7.01
CA TRP A 217 11.35 -9.68 5.93
C TRP A 217 12.07 -9.42 4.61
N PHE A 218 11.95 -10.38 3.70
CA PHE A 218 12.60 -10.35 2.39
C PHE A 218 11.61 -10.80 1.31
N LEU A 219 11.44 -10.00 0.29
CA LEU A 219 10.53 -10.24 -0.82
C LEU A 219 11.35 -10.49 -2.10
N PRO A 220 11.67 -11.77 -2.44
CA PRO A 220 12.51 -12.10 -3.59
C PRO A 220 11.80 -12.00 -4.93
N ASN A 221 10.53 -11.69 -4.93
CA ASN A 221 9.71 -11.55 -6.12
C ASN A 221 8.96 -10.24 -6.01
N ASP A 222 9.55 -9.16 -6.54
CA ASP A 222 8.93 -7.84 -6.66
C ASP A 222 8.58 -7.60 -8.13
N GLY A 223 7.31 -7.71 -8.45
CA GLY A 223 6.79 -7.63 -9.81
C GLY A 223 6.43 -9.01 -10.40
N TYR A 224 5.99 -9.03 -11.60
CA TYR A 224 5.26 -10.07 -12.36
C TYR A 224 5.82 -11.50 -12.29
N GLY A 225 5.88 -12.09 -11.11
CA GLY A 225 6.28 -13.46 -10.90
C GLY A 225 7.75 -13.76 -11.18
N ALA A 226 8.61 -12.73 -11.29
CA ALA A 226 10.04 -12.91 -11.46
C ALA A 226 10.64 -13.77 -10.34
N GLY A 227 11.72 -14.44 -10.62
CA GLY A 227 12.39 -15.34 -9.71
C GLY A 227 11.67 -16.66 -9.53
N TYR A 228 10.65 -16.69 -8.74
CA TYR A 228 9.91 -17.90 -8.40
C TYR A 228 8.78 -18.21 -9.39
N GLY A 229 8.01 -17.22 -9.83
CA GLY A 229 6.68 -17.41 -10.41
C GLY A 229 6.60 -17.52 -11.93
N GLN A 230 7.67 -17.34 -12.68
CA GLN A 230 7.63 -17.24 -14.15
C GLN A 230 7.97 -18.53 -14.90
N THR A 231 8.12 -19.66 -14.27
CA THR A 231 8.50 -20.88 -14.95
C THR A 231 7.34 -21.82 -15.11
N PRO A 232 7.36 -22.70 -16.14
CA PRO A 232 6.30 -23.67 -16.35
C PRO A 232 6.26 -24.78 -15.27
N THR A 233 7.23 -24.81 -14.35
CA THR A 233 7.34 -25.85 -13.30
C THR A 233 7.14 -25.24 -11.92
N LEU A 234 5.92 -24.82 -11.60
CA LEU A 234 5.58 -24.22 -10.31
C LEU A 234 5.99 -25.10 -9.12
N ASP A 235 5.82 -26.41 -9.20
CA ASP A 235 6.15 -27.32 -8.12
C ASP A 235 7.66 -27.37 -7.82
N GLY A 236 8.52 -27.36 -8.84
CA GLY A 236 9.96 -27.24 -8.65
C GLY A 236 10.37 -25.91 -8.04
N ASN A 237 9.70 -24.85 -8.41
CA ASN A 237 9.96 -23.50 -7.86
C ASN A 237 9.47 -23.36 -6.42
N ILE A 238 8.38 -24.01 -6.04
CA ILE A 238 7.88 -24.03 -4.66
C ILE A 238 8.91 -24.63 -3.71
N GLU A 239 9.57 -25.70 -4.10
CA GLU A 239 10.63 -26.32 -3.30
C GLU A 239 11.84 -25.38 -3.16
N ASN A 240 12.25 -24.73 -4.23
CA ASN A 240 13.32 -23.75 -4.21
C ASN A 240 12.98 -22.56 -3.30
N LEU A 241 11.73 -22.06 -3.39
CA LEU A 241 11.22 -21.01 -2.51
C LEU A 241 11.17 -21.47 -1.05
N ARG A 242 10.75 -22.72 -0.78
CA ARG A 242 10.73 -23.29 0.57
C ARG A 242 12.13 -23.34 1.16
N GLN A 243 13.12 -23.80 0.40
CA GLN A 243 14.53 -23.84 0.85
C GLN A 243 15.06 -22.44 1.17
N PHE A 244 14.72 -21.46 0.36
CA PHE A 244 15.05 -20.08 0.65
C PHE A 244 14.36 -19.58 1.92
N GLY A 245 13.06 -19.88 2.09
CA GLY A 245 12.30 -19.53 3.29
C GLY A 245 12.84 -20.16 4.56
N ASP A 246 13.27 -21.43 4.51
CA ASP A 246 13.90 -22.11 5.63
C ASP A 246 15.23 -21.44 6.03
N TYR A 247 16.02 -21.05 5.01
CA TYR A 247 17.24 -20.29 5.24
C TYR A 247 16.96 -18.94 5.87
N ALA A 248 16.05 -18.15 5.30
CA ALA A 248 15.70 -16.83 5.83
C ALA A 248 15.21 -16.90 7.28
N ARG A 249 14.30 -17.83 7.58
CA ARG A 249 13.80 -18.05 8.95
C ARG A 249 14.90 -18.47 9.93
N SER A 250 15.89 -19.25 9.48
CA SER A 250 17.05 -19.58 10.32
C SER A 250 17.87 -18.36 10.74
N LYS A 251 17.71 -17.24 9.99
CA LYS A 251 18.33 -15.94 10.24
C LYS A 251 17.37 -14.94 10.91
N GLY A 252 16.15 -15.36 11.25
CA GLY A 252 15.14 -14.49 11.85
C GLY A 252 14.38 -13.61 10.85
N VAL A 253 14.46 -13.91 9.55
CA VAL A 253 13.86 -13.15 8.45
C VAL A 253 12.70 -13.94 7.85
N GLU A 254 11.54 -13.31 7.70
CA GLU A 254 10.39 -13.91 7.00
C GLU A 254 10.45 -13.62 5.50
N ILE A 255 9.81 -14.47 4.69
CA ILE A 255 9.79 -14.27 3.24
C ILE A 255 8.43 -13.78 2.75
N GLY A 256 8.48 -13.00 1.68
CA GLY A 256 7.31 -12.46 1.00
C GLY A 256 7.35 -12.65 -0.51
N LEU A 257 6.22 -12.37 -1.14
CA LEU A 257 6.10 -12.36 -2.59
C LEU A 257 5.20 -11.23 -3.04
N TRP A 258 5.44 -10.76 -4.26
CA TRP A 258 4.53 -9.87 -4.96
C TRP A 258 3.38 -10.66 -5.59
N THR A 259 2.19 -10.09 -5.59
CA THR A 259 1.05 -10.55 -6.37
C THR A 259 0.23 -9.37 -6.85
N GLN A 260 -0.49 -9.54 -7.94
CA GLN A 260 -1.54 -8.58 -8.29
C GLN A 260 -2.82 -8.85 -7.49
N SER A 261 -3.74 -7.91 -7.51
CA SER A 261 -5.03 -8.04 -6.83
C SER A 261 -5.96 -9.07 -7.47
N ASP A 262 -5.78 -9.38 -8.75
CA ASP A 262 -6.54 -10.45 -9.41
C ASP A 262 -5.87 -11.82 -9.20
N LEU A 263 -6.51 -12.65 -8.39
CA LEU A 263 -6.08 -14.02 -8.16
C LEU A 263 -6.73 -15.03 -9.12
N HIS A 264 -7.62 -14.56 -10.02
CA HIS A 264 -8.41 -15.38 -10.94
C HIS A 264 -8.29 -14.84 -12.38
N PRO A 265 -7.12 -14.96 -13.01
CA PRO A 265 -6.87 -14.38 -14.33
C PRO A 265 -7.79 -14.97 -15.40
N LYS A 266 -8.15 -14.17 -16.39
CA LYS A 266 -9.10 -14.51 -17.44
C LYS A 266 -8.45 -14.88 -18.76
N ASP A 267 -7.20 -14.53 -18.97
CA ASP A 267 -6.48 -14.77 -20.21
C ASP A 267 -5.07 -15.36 -19.98
N SER A 268 -4.39 -15.70 -21.07
CA SER A 268 -3.09 -16.32 -21.00
C SER A 268 -1.97 -15.39 -20.49
N ILE A 269 -2.11 -14.08 -20.65
CA ILE A 269 -1.13 -13.11 -20.15
C ILE A 269 -1.29 -13.02 -18.63
N GLU A 270 -2.50 -12.87 -18.16
CA GLU A 270 -2.80 -12.88 -16.73
C GLU A 270 -2.45 -14.21 -16.09
N ALA A 271 -2.64 -15.32 -16.80
CA ALA A 271 -2.27 -16.67 -16.32
C ALA A 271 -0.76 -16.82 -16.05
N LEU A 272 0.10 -16.05 -16.70
CA LEU A 272 1.53 -16.01 -16.37
C LEU A 272 1.79 -15.42 -14.98
N LEU A 273 0.87 -14.61 -14.50
CA LEU A 273 0.90 -13.97 -13.18
C LEU A 273 0.19 -14.81 -12.11
N GLN A 274 -0.58 -15.81 -12.54
CA GLN A 274 -1.28 -16.71 -11.63
C GLN A 274 -0.31 -17.56 -10.85
N ARG A 275 -0.47 -17.53 -9.54
CA ARG A 275 0.35 -18.32 -8.62
C ARG A 275 -0.54 -19.02 -7.61
N ASP A 276 -0.03 -20.14 -7.09
CA ASP A 276 -0.71 -20.88 -6.03
C ASP A 276 -0.35 -20.29 -4.67
N ILE A 277 -1.03 -19.22 -4.27
CA ILE A 277 -0.79 -18.53 -2.99
C ILE A 277 -1.01 -19.48 -1.80
N VAL A 278 -1.90 -20.45 -1.91
CA VAL A 278 -2.12 -21.46 -0.86
C VAL A 278 -0.86 -22.31 -0.67
N LYS A 279 -0.24 -22.76 -1.76
CA LYS A 279 1.06 -23.48 -1.70
C LYS A 279 2.20 -22.56 -1.21
N GLU A 280 2.24 -21.33 -1.69
CA GLU A 280 3.26 -20.36 -1.28
C GLU A 280 3.22 -20.13 0.23
N VAL A 281 2.05 -19.94 0.79
CA VAL A 281 1.84 -19.75 2.23
C VAL A 281 2.02 -21.06 3.01
N GLY A 282 1.40 -22.13 2.56
CA GLY A 282 1.35 -23.41 3.30
C GLY A 282 2.61 -24.25 3.17
N THR A 283 3.20 -24.31 1.97
CA THR A 283 4.37 -25.16 1.70
C THR A 283 5.68 -24.38 1.82
N ALA A 284 5.79 -23.23 1.15
CA ALA A 284 7.02 -22.43 1.19
C ALA A 284 7.13 -21.51 2.42
N GLY A 285 6.03 -21.31 3.13
CA GLY A 285 6.02 -20.51 4.36
C GLY A 285 6.09 -19.01 4.12
N VAL A 286 5.52 -18.51 3.02
CA VAL A 286 5.37 -17.08 2.76
C VAL A 286 4.53 -16.42 3.86
N ARG A 287 4.99 -15.29 4.36
CA ARG A 287 4.36 -14.52 5.45
C ARG A 287 4.08 -13.06 5.09
N VAL A 288 4.61 -12.58 3.98
CA VAL A 288 4.39 -11.23 3.44
C VAL A 288 3.87 -11.33 2.03
N LEU A 289 2.82 -10.55 1.70
CA LEU A 289 2.31 -10.45 0.34
C LEU A 289 2.11 -8.98 -0.02
N LYS A 290 2.77 -8.55 -1.09
CA LYS A 290 2.53 -7.25 -1.71
C LYS A 290 1.46 -7.43 -2.78
N THR A 291 0.24 -6.96 -2.50
CA THR A 291 -0.87 -6.95 -3.46
C THR A 291 -0.86 -5.63 -4.20
N ASP A 292 -0.45 -5.68 -5.44
CA ASP A 292 -0.24 -4.52 -6.29
C ASP A 292 -1.34 -4.38 -7.36
N VAL A 293 -1.27 -3.33 -8.16
CA VAL A 293 -2.16 -3.04 -9.30
C VAL A 293 -3.66 -3.07 -8.95
N ALA A 294 -4.01 -2.67 -7.73
CA ALA A 294 -5.39 -2.66 -7.25
C ALA A 294 -6.32 -1.74 -8.05
N TRP A 295 -5.77 -0.76 -8.75
CA TRP A 295 -6.49 0.24 -9.56
C TRP A 295 -6.75 -0.17 -11.01
N VAL A 296 -6.07 -1.19 -11.54
CA VAL A 296 -6.20 -1.60 -12.95
C VAL A 296 -7.28 -2.65 -13.20
N GLY A 297 -7.94 -3.12 -12.16
CA GLY A 297 -9.00 -4.13 -12.24
C GLY A 297 -10.39 -3.51 -12.37
N TRP A 298 -11.35 -4.20 -11.81
CA TRP A 298 -12.79 -3.89 -11.86
C TRP A 298 -13.23 -2.80 -10.88
N GLY A 299 -12.29 -2.01 -10.37
CA GLY A 299 -12.51 -0.93 -9.41
C GLY A 299 -12.19 -1.31 -7.97
N TYR A 300 -12.55 -0.44 -7.04
CA TYR A 300 -12.15 -0.53 -5.64
C TYR A 300 -12.68 -1.76 -4.89
N SER A 301 -13.85 -2.28 -5.25
CA SER A 301 -14.36 -3.53 -4.68
C SER A 301 -13.49 -4.73 -5.06
N PHE A 302 -12.92 -4.70 -6.24
CA PHE A 302 -12.01 -5.73 -6.73
C PHE A 302 -10.68 -5.72 -5.95
N GLY A 303 -10.06 -4.54 -5.76
CA GLY A 303 -8.87 -4.37 -4.95
C GLY A 303 -9.07 -4.84 -3.51
N LEU A 304 -10.15 -4.39 -2.86
CA LEU A 304 -10.50 -4.81 -1.51
C LEU A 304 -10.73 -6.32 -1.40
N ASN A 305 -11.40 -6.95 -2.35
CA ASN A 305 -11.61 -8.40 -2.35
C ASN A 305 -10.30 -9.17 -2.49
N GLY A 306 -9.39 -8.73 -3.36
CA GLY A 306 -8.06 -9.34 -3.51
C GLY A 306 -7.27 -9.33 -2.21
N VAL A 307 -7.23 -8.18 -1.54
CA VAL A 307 -6.58 -8.04 -0.22
C VAL A 307 -7.27 -8.93 0.83
N ALA A 308 -8.59 -8.97 0.85
CA ALA A 308 -9.36 -9.79 1.80
C ALA A 308 -9.15 -11.29 1.59
N ASP A 309 -9.03 -11.76 0.35
CA ASP A 309 -8.78 -13.17 0.03
C ASP A 309 -7.39 -13.60 0.51
N VAL A 310 -6.37 -12.80 0.26
CA VAL A 310 -5.02 -13.03 0.78
C VAL A 310 -5.04 -13.00 2.33
N GLY A 311 -5.77 -12.08 2.92
CA GLY A 311 -5.94 -11.96 4.37
C GLY A 311 -6.58 -13.18 5.02
N ARG A 312 -7.41 -13.93 4.28
CA ARG A 312 -8.00 -15.20 4.74
C ARG A 312 -7.07 -16.38 4.51
N ILE A 313 -6.31 -16.38 3.42
CA ILE A 313 -5.36 -17.45 3.07
C ILE A 313 -4.24 -17.54 4.11
N MET A 314 -3.69 -16.41 4.52
CA MET A 314 -2.55 -16.34 5.42
C MET A 314 -2.75 -17.11 6.75
N PRO A 315 -3.79 -16.85 7.56
CA PRO A 315 -4.00 -17.61 8.79
C PRO A 315 -4.44 -19.05 8.53
N LYS A 316 -5.25 -19.29 7.49
CA LYS A 316 -5.82 -20.60 7.22
C LYS A 316 -4.77 -21.62 6.84
N TYR A 317 -3.82 -21.26 5.99
CA TYR A 317 -2.79 -22.16 5.45
C TYR A 317 -1.40 -21.90 6.03
N GLY A 318 -1.21 -20.79 6.70
CA GLY A 318 0.05 -20.36 7.30
C GLY A 318 0.16 -20.62 8.81
N ASN A 319 -0.53 -21.62 9.35
CA ASN A 319 -0.50 -21.97 10.78
C ASN A 319 -0.86 -20.81 11.70
N ASN A 320 -2.03 -20.19 11.48
CA ASN A 320 -2.50 -19.00 12.19
C ASN A 320 -1.58 -17.77 12.09
N ALA A 321 -0.75 -17.70 11.04
CA ALA A 321 0.07 -16.52 10.82
C ALA A 321 -0.78 -15.25 10.70
N ARG A 322 -0.36 -14.19 11.36
CA ARG A 322 -0.97 -12.87 11.17
C ARG A 322 -0.69 -12.39 9.75
N PRO A 323 -1.68 -11.85 9.04
CA PRO A 323 -1.45 -11.26 7.73
C PRO A 323 -0.46 -10.10 7.81
N PHE A 324 0.52 -10.10 6.92
CA PHE A 324 1.29 -8.91 6.59
C PHE A 324 1.17 -8.69 5.09
N ILE A 325 0.25 -7.83 4.74
CA ILE A 325 -0.12 -7.52 3.36
C ILE A 325 0.19 -6.04 3.12
N ILE A 326 0.86 -5.76 2.02
CA ILE A 326 1.20 -4.42 1.56
C ILE A 326 0.33 -4.14 0.34
N SER A 327 -0.45 -3.05 0.34
CA SER A 327 -1.41 -2.77 -0.73
C SER A 327 -1.44 -1.30 -1.12
N LEU A 328 -1.83 -1.04 -2.36
CA LEU A 328 -2.22 0.29 -2.86
C LEU A 328 -3.74 0.50 -2.81
N ASP A 329 -4.53 -0.50 -2.45
CA ASP A 329 -5.93 -0.31 -2.20
C ASP A 329 -6.12 0.33 -0.82
N GLY A 330 -6.77 1.46 -0.76
CA GLY A 330 -7.05 2.19 0.47
C GLY A 330 -8.54 2.39 0.71
N TRP A 331 -9.40 1.71 -0.04
CA TRP A 331 -10.84 1.84 0.14
C TRP A 331 -11.28 1.41 1.52
N ALA A 332 -12.43 1.92 1.99
CA ALA A 332 -12.94 1.64 3.33
C ALA A 332 -13.06 0.12 3.57
N GLY A 333 -12.32 -0.39 4.55
CA GLY A 333 -12.23 -1.81 4.86
C GLY A 333 -10.86 -2.44 4.60
N THR A 334 -10.02 -1.83 3.77
CA THR A 334 -8.66 -2.32 3.49
C THR A 334 -7.81 -2.42 4.75
N GLN A 335 -7.92 -1.47 5.67
CA GLN A 335 -7.18 -1.48 6.93
C GLN A 335 -7.37 -2.75 7.76
N ARG A 336 -8.48 -3.45 7.57
CA ARG A 336 -8.77 -4.72 8.25
C ARG A 336 -7.81 -5.83 7.85
N TYR A 337 -7.21 -5.75 6.67
CA TYR A 337 -6.40 -6.82 6.08
C TYR A 337 -4.96 -6.40 5.81
N ALA A 338 -4.71 -5.14 5.46
CA ALA A 338 -3.44 -4.69 4.92
C ALA A 338 -2.94 -3.38 5.52
N GLY A 339 -1.63 -3.17 5.41
CA GLY A 339 -1.01 -1.85 5.44
C GLY A 339 -0.96 -1.23 4.05
N ILE A 340 -0.84 0.08 4.01
CA ILE A 340 -0.79 0.87 2.79
C ILE A 340 0.66 1.17 2.43
N TRP A 341 0.96 1.10 1.17
CA TRP A 341 2.20 1.55 0.58
C TRP A 341 1.95 2.87 -0.17
N SER A 342 2.86 3.83 -0.05
CA SER A 342 2.65 5.18 -0.56
C SER A 342 2.73 5.31 -2.09
N GLY A 343 3.14 4.26 -2.79
CA GLY A 343 3.19 4.21 -4.25
C GLY A 343 4.61 4.29 -4.84
N ASP A 344 4.70 4.36 -6.16
CA ASP A 344 5.94 4.29 -6.95
C ASP A 344 6.70 5.63 -6.99
N GLN A 345 7.25 6.10 -5.87
CA GLN A 345 8.13 7.26 -5.87
C GLN A 345 9.45 6.94 -6.58
N THR A 346 9.95 7.90 -7.34
CA THR A 346 11.22 7.73 -8.08
C THR A 346 12.46 7.78 -7.20
N GLY A 347 12.39 8.44 -6.04
CA GLY A 347 13.52 8.57 -5.11
C GLY A 347 14.53 9.65 -5.50
N GLY A 348 15.58 9.76 -4.70
CA GLY A 348 16.69 10.70 -4.95
C GLY A 348 16.39 12.16 -4.62
N ASP A 349 15.20 12.48 -4.12
CA ASP A 349 14.72 13.84 -3.88
C ASP A 349 14.22 14.03 -2.45
N TRP A 350 14.68 15.09 -1.78
CA TRP A 350 14.23 15.50 -0.45
C TRP A 350 12.73 15.81 -0.38
N GLU A 351 12.12 16.11 -1.50
CA GLU A 351 10.70 16.40 -1.61
C GLU A 351 9.85 15.22 -1.13
N TYR A 352 10.27 13.98 -1.36
CA TYR A 352 9.55 12.79 -0.91
C TYR A 352 9.46 12.72 0.62
N ILE A 353 10.55 12.99 1.33
CA ILE A 353 10.51 13.06 2.80
C ILE A 353 9.56 14.16 3.26
N ARG A 354 9.63 15.33 2.63
CA ARG A 354 8.80 16.48 2.97
C ARG A 354 7.31 16.17 2.89
N PHE A 355 6.87 15.56 1.81
CA PHE A 355 5.44 15.30 1.64
C PHE A 355 4.99 13.98 2.30
N HIS A 356 5.85 12.99 2.52
CA HIS A 356 5.50 11.74 3.20
C HIS A 356 5.03 12.00 4.65
N ILE A 357 5.63 12.96 5.36
CA ILE A 357 5.23 13.27 6.74
C ILE A 357 3.74 13.62 6.84
N PRO A 358 3.21 14.64 6.14
CA PRO A 358 1.78 14.93 6.16
C PRO A 358 0.94 13.82 5.52
N THR A 359 1.45 13.09 4.54
CA THR A 359 0.78 11.94 3.93
C THR A 359 0.49 10.85 4.96
N PHE A 360 1.47 10.47 5.77
CA PHE A 360 1.32 9.42 6.78
C PHE A 360 0.39 9.86 7.92
N ILE A 361 0.46 11.12 8.33
CA ILE A 361 -0.50 11.70 9.28
C ILE A 361 -1.91 11.62 8.70
N GLY A 362 -2.11 12.03 7.46
CA GLY A 362 -3.40 12.00 6.76
C GLY A 362 -3.98 10.61 6.59
N SER A 363 -3.13 9.62 6.31
CA SER A 363 -3.51 8.20 6.24
C SER A 363 -4.06 7.72 7.60
N GLY A 364 -3.36 7.99 8.69
CA GLY A 364 -3.80 7.64 10.04
C GLY A 364 -5.15 8.31 10.39
N LEU A 365 -5.31 9.60 10.06
CA LEU A 365 -6.55 10.35 10.25
C LEU A 365 -7.70 9.87 9.34
N SER A 366 -7.40 9.09 8.32
CA SER A 366 -8.36 8.43 7.43
C SER A 366 -8.73 7.01 7.89
N GLY A 367 -8.22 6.56 9.03
CA GLY A 367 -8.44 5.20 9.51
C GLY A 367 -7.52 4.14 8.91
N GLN A 368 -6.43 4.56 8.25
CA GLN A 368 -5.40 3.70 7.63
C GLN A 368 -4.05 3.89 8.36
N PRO A 369 -3.90 3.38 9.59
CA PRO A 369 -2.73 3.70 10.43
C PRO A 369 -1.45 2.97 10.03
N ASN A 370 -1.56 1.85 9.34
CA ASN A 370 -0.41 1.07 8.87
C ASN A 370 -0.03 1.55 7.47
N ILE A 371 0.91 2.46 7.39
CA ILE A 371 1.42 3.00 6.13
C ILE A 371 2.94 3.14 6.16
N SER A 372 3.58 2.94 5.03
CA SER A 372 5.01 3.17 4.83
C SER A 372 5.31 3.51 3.38
N SER A 373 6.56 3.81 3.08
CA SER A 373 7.11 4.07 1.75
C SER A 373 8.32 3.20 1.47
N ASP A 374 8.75 3.18 0.21
CA ASP A 374 10.06 2.66 -0.16
C ASP A 374 11.14 3.67 0.22
N THR A 375 12.18 3.23 0.93
CA THR A 375 13.30 4.08 1.30
C THR A 375 14.04 4.54 0.05
N ASP A 376 14.11 5.86 -0.14
CA ASP A 376 14.66 6.51 -1.35
C ASP A 376 13.91 6.13 -2.65
N GLY A 377 12.60 5.84 -2.52
CA GLY A 377 11.72 5.47 -3.61
C GLY A 377 11.93 4.05 -4.14
N ILE A 378 10.92 3.51 -4.84
CA ILE A 378 10.94 2.11 -5.32
C ILE A 378 12.04 1.84 -6.35
N PHE A 379 12.43 2.85 -7.12
CA PHE A 379 13.50 2.72 -8.12
C PHE A 379 14.89 3.06 -7.57
N GLY A 380 14.98 3.44 -6.29
CA GLY A 380 16.21 3.78 -5.59
C GLY A 380 16.95 4.99 -6.20
N GLY A 381 16.91 6.13 -5.53
CA GLY A 381 17.58 7.34 -6.00
C GLY A 381 19.10 7.33 -5.78
N ARG A 382 19.60 6.34 -5.03
CA ARG A 382 21.04 6.19 -4.67
C ARG A 382 21.61 7.41 -3.94
N ASN A 383 20.75 8.11 -3.21
CA ASN A 383 21.14 9.28 -2.44
C ASN A 383 21.32 8.88 -0.97
N ILE A 384 22.56 8.60 -0.56
CA ILE A 384 22.88 8.14 0.80
C ILE A 384 22.30 9.05 1.90
N PRO A 385 22.43 10.40 1.84
CA PRO A 385 21.79 11.28 2.81
C PRO A 385 20.28 11.11 2.93
N ILE A 386 19.57 10.91 1.81
CA ILE A 386 18.12 10.67 1.79
C ILE A 386 17.82 9.31 2.40
N ASN A 387 18.51 8.24 2.00
CA ASN A 387 18.35 6.91 2.58
C ASN A 387 18.47 6.93 4.10
N VAL A 388 19.51 7.59 4.63
CA VAL A 388 19.72 7.72 6.07
C VAL A 388 18.56 8.47 6.75
N ARG A 389 18.03 9.51 6.13
CA ARG A 389 16.92 10.29 6.70
C ARG A 389 15.59 9.55 6.68
N GLU A 390 15.28 8.87 5.59
CA GLU A 390 14.04 8.08 5.52
C GLU A 390 14.07 6.87 6.46
N PHE A 391 15.24 6.29 6.66
CA PHE A 391 15.41 5.18 7.61
C PHE A 391 15.24 5.62 9.08
N GLN A 392 15.61 6.86 9.43
CA GLN A 392 15.45 7.44 10.78
C GLN A 392 13.99 7.79 11.11
#